data_e41dbeb982e1f006b048a506011f3215
#
_entry.id   e41dbeb982e1f006b048a506011f3215
#
_cell.length_a   1.000
_cell.length_b   1.000
_cell.length_c   1.000
_cell.angle_alpha   90.00
_cell.angle_beta   90.00
_cell.angle_gamma   90.00
#
_symmetry.space_group_name_H-M   'P 1'
#
loop_
_entity.id
_entity.type
_entity.pdbx_description
1 polymer ?
#
loop_
_entity_poly.entity_id
_entity_poly.type
_entity_poly.pdbx_seq_one_letter_code
_entity_poly.pdbx_strand_id
1 'polypeptide(L)'
;MQLRITKILNKAYTMTTRAILFGSIGTLVETSELQRLAFNQAFSEAGLDWNWSADAYQRLLAKSGGRGRIQDFAKQHDIKVDAQQLHQRKTEIFDAMMTKDGLLLRPGVADVIHYALDNNVLLAFVTSTSEANVDAIFSALGDQVKR
;
A
#
# COMPACT_ATOMS: atom_id res chain seq x y z
N MET A 1 -4.84 -11.83 11.74
CA MET A 1 -3.56 -11.10 11.58
C MET A 1 -2.45 -12.12 11.68
N GLN A 2 -1.94 -12.57 10.54
CA GLN A 2 -0.92 -13.62 10.49
C GLN A 2 0.41 -12.96 10.13
N LEU A 3 1.30 -12.86 11.12
CA LEU A 3 2.68 -12.46 10.90
C LEU A 3 3.41 -13.64 10.20
N ARG A 4 3.80 -13.46 8.96
CA ARG A 4 4.79 -14.34 8.32
C ARG A 4 6.18 -13.84 8.68
N ILE A 5 6.82 -14.52 9.62
CA ILE A 5 8.25 -14.39 9.88
C ILE A 5 8.95 -15.33 8.91
N THR A 6 9.62 -14.80 7.92
CA THR A 6 10.48 -15.59 7.05
C THR A 6 11.66 -16.10 7.85
N LYS A 7 11.82 -17.40 7.88
CA LYS A 7 12.78 -18.22 8.63
C LYS A 7 14.22 -17.73 8.43
N ILE A 8 14.81 -17.17 9.47
CA ILE A 8 16.23 -16.84 9.50
C ILE A 8 16.96 -18.05 10.09
N LEU A 9 17.84 -18.63 9.30
CA LEU A 9 18.68 -19.77 9.65
C LEU A 9 19.76 -19.35 10.65
N ASN A 10 19.89 -20.16 11.69
CA ASN A 10 20.87 -20.19 12.75
C ASN A 10 22.29 -19.74 12.38
N LYS A 11 22.71 -18.64 12.99
CA LYS A 11 24.08 -18.44 13.42
C LYS A 11 24.01 -17.80 14.80
N ALA A 12 24.63 -18.40 15.79
CA ALA A 12 24.68 -17.87 17.16
C ALA A 12 25.36 -16.51 17.16
N TYR A 13 24.57 -15.45 17.27
CA TYR A 13 25.09 -14.10 17.44
C TYR A 13 24.85 -13.64 18.87
N THR A 14 25.93 -13.46 19.61
CA THR A 14 25.97 -12.70 20.87
C THR A 14 25.94 -11.18 20.61
N MET A 15 25.31 -10.74 19.52
CA MET A 15 25.23 -9.31 19.15
C MET A 15 23.79 -8.87 19.14
N THR A 16 23.54 -7.66 19.60
CA THR A 16 22.24 -7.01 19.53
C THR A 16 21.79 -6.96 18.06
N THR A 17 20.83 -7.78 17.67
CA THR A 17 20.25 -7.79 16.33
C THR A 17 19.49 -6.48 16.13
N ARG A 18 19.89 -5.68 15.16
CA ARG A 18 19.17 -4.48 14.74
C ARG A 18 18.32 -4.82 13.53
N ALA A 19 17.12 -4.27 13.47
CA ALA A 19 16.22 -4.43 12.35
C ALA A 19 15.54 -3.09 12.02
N ILE A 20 15.26 -2.89 10.74
CA ILE A 20 14.40 -1.81 10.24
C ILE A 20 13.14 -2.45 9.69
N LEU A 21 11.99 -1.99 10.20
CA LEU A 21 10.67 -2.45 9.78
C LEU A 21 10.03 -1.36 8.91
N PHE A 22 9.85 -1.66 7.63
CA PHE A 22 9.19 -0.74 6.70
C PHE A 22 7.69 -1.01 6.64
N GLY A 23 6.89 0.05 6.76
CA GLY A 23 5.50 0.02 6.29
C GLY A 23 5.44 0.11 4.76
N SER A 24 4.25 -0.06 4.18
CA SER A 24 4.08 0.04 2.72
C SER A 24 3.83 1.48 2.27
N ILE A 25 2.57 1.89 2.26
CA ILE A 25 2.11 3.18 1.78
C ILE A 25 2.52 4.28 2.76
N GLY A 26 3.05 5.38 2.23
CA GLY A 26 3.54 6.49 3.03
C GLY A 26 4.92 6.26 3.66
N THR A 27 5.47 5.05 3.58
CA THR A 27 6.82 4.70 4.08
C THR A 27 7.76 4.34 2.94
N LEU A 28 7.58 3.19 2.30
CA LEU A 28 8.39 2.80 1.13
C LEU A 28 8.01 3.59 -0.11
N VAL A 29 6.73 3.66 -0.39
CA VAL A 29 6.14 4.30 -1.56
C VAL A 29 5.01 5.23 -1.15
N GLU A 30 4.70 6.21 -1.98
CA GLU A 30 3.54 7.07 -1.80
C GLU A 30 2.54 6.80 -2.92
N THR A 31 1.45 6.14 -2.58
CA THR A 31 0.41 5.74 -3.53
C THR A 31 -0.95 6.36 -3.24
N SER A 32 -1.04 7.30 -2.29
CA SER A 32 -2.33 7.87 -1.87
C SER A 32 -3.08 8.52 -3.02
N GLU A 33 -2.38 9.23 -3.89
CA GLU A 33 -2.98 9.87 -5.06
C GLU A 33 -3.48 8.83 -6.07
N LEU A 34 -2.68 7.81 -6.35
CA LEU A 34 -3.05 6.71 -7.23
C LEU A 34 -4.28 5.95 -6.69
N GLN A 35 -4.30 5.70 -5.38
CA GLN A 35 -5.44 5.11 -4.69
C GLN A 35 -6.70 5.96 -4.85
N ARG A 36 -6.59 7.27 -4.66
CA ARG A 36 -7.70 8.22 -4.83
C ARG A 36 -8.26 8.21 -6.25
N LEU A 37 -7.38 8.28 -7.24
CA LEU A 37 -7.77 8.23 -8.65
C LEU A 37 -8.48 6.92 -8.99
N ALA A 38 -7.98 5.79 -8.48
CA ALA A 38 -8.61 4.49 -8.67
C ALA A 38 -10.01 4.41 -8.02
N PHE A 39 -10.22 5.02 -6.84
CA PHE A 39 -11.55 5.13 -6.25
C PHE A 39 -12.49 5.96 -7.14
N ASN A 40 -12.06 7.14 -7.56
CA ASN A 40 -12.89 8.02 -8.38
C ASN A 40 -13.26 7.39 -9.73
N GLN A 41 -12.33 6.66 -10.34
CA GLN A 41 -12.61 5.91 -11.55
C GLN A 41 -13.62 4.78 -11.30
N ALA A 42 -13.47 4.00 -10.22
CA ALA A 42 -14.42 2.95 -9.87
C ALA A 42 -15.84 3.51 -9.61
N PHE A 43 -15.95 4.68 -8.98
CA PHE A 43 -17.23 5.35 -8.77
C PHE A 43 -17.85 5.79 -10.09
N SER A 44 -17.07 6.40 -10.97
CA SER A 44 -17.53 6.83 -12.30
C SER A 44 -18.01 5.64 -13.14
N GLU A 45 -17.28 4.54 -13.16
CA GLU A 45 -17.66 3.31 -13.87
C GLU A 45 -18.95 2.69 -13.32
N ALA A 46 -19.22 2.85 -12.02
CA ALA A 46 -20.45 2.43 -11.37
C ALA A 46 -21.63 3.41 -11.53
N GLY A 47 -21.44 4.51 -12.27
CA GLY A 47 -22.46 5.55 -12.47
C GLY A 47 -22.74 6.39 -11.23
N LEU A 48 -21.80 6.44 -10.28
CA LEU A 48 -21.92 7.26 -9.06
C LEU A 48 -21.28 8.64 -9.31
N ASP A 49 -22.01 9.70 -8.94
CA ASP A 49 -21.51 11.08 -8.97
C ASP A 49 -20.63 11.41 -7.75
N TRP A 50 -19.71 10.49 -7.44
CA TRP A 50 -18.77 10.64 -6.34
C TRP A 50 -17.37 10.96 -6.86
N ASN A 51 -16.80 12.04 -6.33
CA ASN A 51 -15.44 12.44 -6.67
C ASN A 51 -14.72 12.93 -5.41
N TRP A 52 -13.84 12.12 -4.87
CA TRP A 52 -13.02 12.51 -3.72
C TRP A 52 -11.87 13.41 -4.18
N SER A 53 -11.88 14.66 -3.72
CA SER A 53 -10.72 15.56 -3.87
C SER A 53 -9.53 15.06 -3.03
N ALA A 54 -8.34 15.56 -3.30
CA ALA A 54 -7.13 15.22 -2.54
C ALA A 54 -7.33 15.47 -1.03
N ASP A 55 -7.88 16.64 -0.67
CA ASP A 55 -8.14 17.01 0.72
C ASP A 55 -9.21 16.12 1.38
N ALA A 56 -10.28 15.78 0.64
CA ALA A 56 -11.30 14.87 1.14
C ALA A 56 -10.70 13.48 1.38
N TYR A 57 -9.92 12.97 0.43
CA TYR A 57 -9.29 11.67 0.55
C TYR A 57 -8.30 11.61 1.71
N GLN A 58 -7.49 12.68 1.91
CA GLN A 58 -6.57 12.77 3.03
C GLN A 58 -7.30 12.62 4.39
N ARG A 59 -8.45 13.26 4.55
CA ARG A 59 -9.28 13.11 5.77
C ARG A 59 -9.82 11.68 5.92
N LEU A 60 -10.18 11.03 4.82
CA LEU A 60 -10.67 9.65 4.81
C LEU A 60 -9.58 8.63 5.16
N LEU A 61 -8.30 8.96 5.03
CA LEU A 61 -7.18 8.09 5.42
C LEU A 61 -7.03 7.94 6.94
N ALA A 62 -7.68 8.76 7.75
CA ALA A 62 -7.69 8.63 9.21
C ALA A 62 -8.22 7.27 9.69
N LYS A 63 -9.09 6.62 8.88
CA LYS A 63 -9.52 5.23 9.08
C LYS A 63 -8.88 4.33 8.03
N SER A 64 -8.34 3.20 8.46
CA SER A 64 -7.86 2.15 7.56
C SER A 64 -9.04 1.37 6.94
N GLY A 65 -8.81 0.77 5.76
CA GLY A 65 -9.77 -0.10 5.09
C GLY A 65 -10.61 0.60 4.01
N GLY A 66 -10.29 0.30 2.74
CA GLY A 66 -10.94 0.94 1.58
C GLY A 66 -12.44 0.62 1.48
N ARG A 67 -12.84 -0.64 1.72
CA ARG A 67 -14.24 -1.04 1.71
C ARG A 67 -15.06 -0.30 2.78
N GLY A 68 -14.54 -0.23 4.00
CA GLY A 68 -15.20 0.49 5.09
C GLY A 68 -15.38 1.97 4.77
N ARG A 69 -14.39 2.57 4.12
CA ARG A 69 -14.45 3.98 3.67
C ARG A 69 -15.59 4.21 2.67
N ILE A 70 -15.80 3.30 1.71
CA ILE A 70 -16.93 3.34 0.78
C ILE A 70 -18.25 3.22 1.54
N GLN A 71 -18.36 2.28 2.48
CA GLN A 71 -19.58 2.07 3.29
C GLN A 71 -19.93 3.30 4.12
N ASP A 72 -18.95 3.89 4.81
CA ASP A 72 -19.16 5.09 5.63
C ASP A 72 -19.61 6.26 4.75
N PHE A 73 -19.01 6.44 3.57
CA PHE A 73 -19.36 7.49 2.63
C PHE A 73 -20.76 7.31 2.06
N ALA A 74 -21.11 6.10 1.64
CA ALA A 74 -22.44 5.74 1.14
C ALA A 74 -23.52 6.02 2.19
N LYS A 75 -23.27 5.63 3.44
CA LYS A 75 -24.17 5.89 4.58
C LYS A 75 -24.38 7.37 4.84
N GLN A 76 -23.31 8.19 4.74
CA GLN A 76 -23.42 9.64 4.94
C GLN A 76 -24.28 10.34 3.88
N HIS A 77 -24.34 9.76 2.69
CA HIS A 77 -25.11 10.30 1.55
C HIS A 77 -26.45 9.59 1.32
N ASP A 78 -26.82 8.63 2.18
CA ASP A 78 -28.03 7.79 2.06
C ASP A 78 -28.13 7.08 0.70
N ILE A 79 -27.01 6.61 0.17
CA ILE A 79 -26.91 5.91 -1.11
C ILE A 79 -26.57 4.44 -0.85
N LYS A 80 -27.34 3.52 -1.44
CA LYS A 80 -27.08 2.08 -1.38
C LYS A 80 -26.10 1.68 -2.47
N VAL A 81 -25.00 1.05 -2.09
CA VAL A 81 -23.98 0.52 -3.02
C VAL A 81 -23.46 -0.83 -2.54
N ASP A 82 -22.99 -1.64 -3.47
CA ASP A 82 -22.17 -2.80 -3.15
C ASP A 82 -20.72 -2.33 -2.93
N ALA A 83 -20.39 -2.04 -1.67
CA ALA A 83 -19.07 -1.55 -1.31
C ALA A 83 -17.97 -2.61 -1.52
N GLN A 84 -18.29 -3.90 -1.55
CA GLN A 84 -17.34 -4.95 -1.83
C GLN A 84 -16.98 -4.95 -3.32
N GLN A 85 -17.96 -4.91 -4.19
CA GLN A 85 -17.76 -4.85 -5.64
C GLN A 85 -17.01 -3.59 -6.05
N LEU A 86 -17.40 -2.43 -5.52
CA LEU A 86 -16.71 -1.16 -5.78
C LEU A 86 -15.25 -1.19 -5.32
N HIS A 87 -14.99 -1.77 -4.15
CA HIS A 87 -13.62 -1.89 -3.64
C HIS A 87 -12.79 -2.87 -4.47
N GLN A 88 -13.38 -3.96 -4.92
CA GLN A 88 -12.71 -4.90 -5.83
C GLN A 88 -12.35 -4.21 -7.15
N ARG A 89 -13.33 -3.52 -7.77
CA ARG A 89 -13.08 -2.79 -9.03
C ARG A 89 -12.00 -1.73 -8.88
N LYS A 90 -12.05 -0.95 -7.79
CA LYS A 90 -10.99 -0.01 -7.43
C LYS A 90 -9.62 -0.68 -7.34
N THR A 91 -9.52 -1.87 -6.76
CA THR A 91 -8.24 -2.60 -6.64
C THR A 91 -7.69 -2.98 -8.00
N GLU A 92 -8.53 -3.52 -8.89
CA GLU A 92 -8.15 -3.84 -10.28
C GLU A 92 -7.62 -2.61 -11.03
N ILE A 93 -8.29 -1.46 -10.89
CA ILE A 93 -7.87 -0.20 -11.51
C ILE A 93 -6.53 0.25 -10.94
N PHE A 94 -6.37 0.20 -9.63
CA PHE A 94 -5.13 0.58 -8.95
C PHE A 94 -3.94 -0.27 -9.38
N ASP A 95 -4.13 -1.58 -9.47
CA ASP A 95 -3.09 -2.52 -9.92
C ASP A 95 -2.69 -2.26 -11.37
N ALA A 96 -3.67 -1.96 -12.24
CA ALA A 96 -3.40 -1.60 -13.62
C ALA A 96 -2.62 -0.27 -13.74
N MET A 97 -2.96 0.73 -12.92
CA MET A 97 -2.22 2.00 -12.86
C MET A 97 -0.78 1.78 -12.39
N MET A 98 -0.56 0.98 -11.35
CA MET A 98 0.78 0.67 -10.85
C MET A 98 1.63 -0.06 -11.89
N THR A 99 1.04 -1.00 -12.62
CA THR A 99 1.74 -1.76 -13.66
C THR A 99 2.15 -0.87 -14.82
N LYS A 100 1.32 0.10 -15.19
CA LYS A 100 1.56 1.02 -16.31
C LYS A 100 2.65 2.05 -15.99
N ASP A 101 2.56 2.68 -14.85
CA ASP A 101 3.36 3.86 -14.51
C ASP A 101 4.57 3.50 -13.64
N GLY A 102 4.61 2.28 -13.10
CA GLY A 102 5.59 1.85 -12.11
C GLY A 102 5.42 2.57 -10.76
N LEU A 103 6.29 2.24 -9.83
CA LEU A 103 6.39 2.94 -8.55
C LEU A 103 7.83 3.38 -8.32
N LEU A 104 7.98 4.48 -7.60
CA LEU A 104 9.27 4.93 -7.12
C LEU A 104 9.31 4.84 -5.59
N LEU A 105 10.48 4.43 -5.09
CA LEU A 105 10.77 4.54 -3.67
C LEU A 105 10.71 6.01 -3.25
N ARG A 106 10.23 6.27 -2.05
CA ARG A 106 10.29 7.63 -1.50
C ARG A 106 11.75 8.08 -1.34
N PRO A 107 12.01 9.39 -1.45
CA PRO A 107 13.37 9.92 -1.27
C PRO A 107 14.03 9.42 0.01
N GLY A 108 15.27 8.96 -0.08
CA GLY A 108 16.06 8.43 1.02
C GLY A 108 15.79 6.97 1.40
N VAL A 109 14.72 6.34 0.89
CA VAL A 109 14.43 4.93 1.21
C VAL A 109 15.49 4.00 0.64
N ALA A 110 15.93 4.22 -0.59
CA ALA A 110 17.00 3.43 -1.20
C ALA A 110 18.28 3.51 -0.37
N ASP A 111 18.64 4.71 0.11
CA ASP A 111 19.85 4.92 0.94
C ASP A 111 19.76 4.15 2.25
N VAL A 112 18.59 4.15 2.89
CA VAL A 112 18.36 3.39 4.13
C VAL A 112 18.44 1.87 3.88
N ILE A 113 17.91 1.38 2.75
CA ILE A 113 18.01 -0.02 2.37
C ILE A 113 19.48 -0.41 2.15
N HIS A 114 20.23 0.37 1.38
CA HIS A 114 21.66 0.11 1.13
C HIS A 114 22.47 0.15 2.43
N TYR A 115 22.26 1.17 3.25
CA TYR A 115 22.90 1.26 4.57
C TYR A 115 22.64 0.01 5.42
N ALA A 116 21.40 -0.46 5.47
CA ALA A 116 21.03 -1.64 6.26
C ALA A 116 21.74 -2.91 5.75
N LEU A 117 21.77 -3.10 4.44
CA LEU A 117 22.46 -4.23 3.80
C LEU A 117 23.96 -4.21 4.09
N ASP A 118 24.61 -3.04 3.96
CA ASP A 118 26.05 -2.87 4.16
C ASP A 118 26.47 -3.04 5.63
N ASN A 119 25.53 -2.80 6.57
CA ASN A 119 25.80 -2.86 8.01
C ASN A 119 25.16 -4.10 8.69
N ASN A 120 24.72 -5.11 7.92
CA ASN A 120 24.07 -6.30 8.43
C ASN A 120 22.89 -6.00 9.37
N VAL A 121 22.10 -4.96 9.05
CA VAL A 121 20.83 -4.65 9.72
C VAL A 121 19.73 -5.41 8.98
N LEU A 122 18.89 -6.11 9.74
CA LEU A 122 17.77 -6.83 9.13
C LEU A 122 16.73 -5.86 8.56
N LEU A 123 16.19 -6.21 7.39
CA LEU A 123 15.09 -5.50 6.79
C LEU A 123 13.83 -6.37 6.82
N ALA A 124 12.72 -5.81 7.23
CA ALA A 124 11.43 -6.47 7.17
C ALA A 124 10.36 -5.50 6.65
N PHE A 125 9.41 -6.06 5.91
CA PHE A 125 8.24 -5.35 5.42
C PHE A 125 7.03 -5.72 6.29
N VAL A 126 6.42 -4.74 6.93
CA VAL A 126 5.31 -4.93 7.87
C VAL A 126 4.12 -4.09 7.41
N THR A 127 3.04 -4.75 7.05
CA THR A 127 1.87 -4.07 6.50
C THR A 127 0.58 -4.80 6.85
N SER A 128 -0.53 -4.07 6.87
CA SER A 128 -1.89 -4.60 6.98
C SER A 128 -2.58 -4.79 5.62
N THR A 129 -1.89 -4.49 4.51
CA THR A 129 -2.43 -4.71 3.17
C THR A 129 -2.40 -6.19 2.78
N SER A 130 -3.13 -6.56 1.73
CA SER A 130 -3.17 -7.95 1.25
C SER A 130 -1.83 -8.37 0.63
N GLU A 131 -1.57 -9.68 0.61
CA GLU A 131 -0.40 -10.27 -0.04
C GLU A 131 -0.32 -9.88 -1.52
N ALA A 132 -1.46 -9.92 -2.24
CA ALA A 132 -1.53 -9.50 -3.63
C ALA A 132 -1.10 -8.04 -3.85
N ASN A 133 -1.49 -7.12 -2.94
CA ASN A 133 -1.04 -5.73 -3.01
C ASN A 133 0.47 -5.60 -2.73
N VAL A 134 1.01 -6.42 -1.84
CA VAL A 134 2.46 -6.46 -1.58
C VAL A 134 3.21 -6.89 -2.84
N ASP A 135 2.77 -7.97 -3.46
CA ASP A 135 3.38 -8.49 -4.70
C ASP A 135 3.30 -7.46 -5.82
N ALA A 136 2.17 -6.77 -5.98
CA ALA A 136 2.00 -5.70 -6.96
C ALA A 136 2.96 -4.52 -6.70
N ILE A 137 3.14 -4.09 -5.45
CA ILE A 137 4.07 -3.02 -5.08
C ILE A 137 5.51 -3.43 -5.40
N PHE A 138 5.96 -4.63 -5.00
CA PHE A 138 7.31 -5.09 -5.30
C PHE A 138 7.56 -5.30 -6.78
N SER A 139 6.57 -5.80 -7.52
CA SER A 139 6.62 -5.91 -8.98
C SER A 139 6.77 -4.54 -9.65
N ALA A 140 6.00 -3.55 -9.21
CA ALA A 140 6.05 -2.19 -9.74
C ALA A 140 7.34 -1.43 -9.38
N LEU A 141 7.97 -1.75 -8.25
CA LEU A 141 9.29 -1.22 -7.86
C LEU A 141 10.43 -1.81 -8.68
N GLY A 142 10.26 -3.02 -9.22
CA GLY A 142 11.25 -3.67 -10.09
C GLY A 142 12.62 -3.80 -9.43
N ASP A 143 13.66 -3.31 -10.11
CA ASP A 143 15.06 -3.45 -9.66
C ASP A 143 15.45 -2.49 -8.52
N GLN A 144 14.60 -1.52 -8.17
CA GLN A 144 14.88 -0.57 -7.09
C GLN A 144 15.05 -1.24 -5.71
N VAL A 145 14.48 -2.44 -5.54
CA VAL A 145 14.52 -3.24 -4.29
C VAL A 145 15.30 -4.55 -4.43
N LYS A 146 15.89 -4.79 -5.62
CA LYS A 146 16.78 -5.93 -5.87
C LYS A 146 18.23 -5.47 -5.68
N ARG A 147 19.04 -6.36 -5.13
CA ARG A 147 20.49 -6.26 -5.10
C ARG A 147 21.09 -7.44 -5.83
#